data_eb5fb03f05affc55eb1325e36ea60a2e
#
_entry.id   eb5fb03f05affc55eb1325e36ea60a2e
#
_cell.length_a   1.000
_cell.length_b   1.000
_cell.length_c   1.000
_cell.angle_alpha   90.00
_cell.angle_beta   90.00
_cell.angle_gamma   90.00
#
_symmetry.space_group_name_H-M   'P 1'
#
loop_
_entity.id
_entity.type
_entity.pdbx_description
1 polymer ?
#
loop_
_entity_poly.entity_id
_entity_poly.type
_entity_poly.pdbx_seq_one_letter_code
_entity_poly.pdbx_strand_id
1 'polypeptide(L)'
;YILLLSCSIGIVGGIIGIGGGFLMTPVLIFLGIPPSYAIANGSNNILASSVSGTLNSWYKKELDLKMGYFILIGAFFGVTFGTFVFKILIRVGIVDEITAVLFFLLLTSFGVLMLTESIIEIYNRKNKKITLKKRNKHSWIHGLPFKVRMPTSRLYTSIIPPIFFGFLAGVVSALLGIGGAFLLIPAMIYVIR
;
A
#
# COMPACT_ATOMS: atom_id res chain seq x y z
N TYR A 1 -0.76 -11.92 25.35
CA TYR A 1 -1.45 -12.28 24.09
C TYR A 1 -1.15 -11.26 22.98
N ILE A 2 -1.25 -9.94 23.23
CA ILE A 2 -1.03 -8.87 22.21
C ILE A 2 0.39 -8.92 21.65
N LEU A 3 1.42 -9.15 22.47
CA LEU A 3 2.81 -9.25 22.00
C LEU A 3 3.04 -10.43 21.05
N LEU A 4 2.45 -11.60 21.36
CA LEU A 4 2.54 -12.78 20.52
C LEU A 4 1.81 -12.55 19.18
N LEU A 5 0.64 -11.93 19.21
CA LEU A 5 -0.09 -11.54 17.99
C LEU A 5 0.71 -10.55 17.15
N SER A 6 1.29 -9.51 17.77
CA SER A 6 2.11 -8.53 17.05
C SER A 6 3.34 -9.16 16.41
N CYS A 7 3.99 -10.10 17.09
CA CYS A 7 5.13 -10.84 16.55
C CYS A 7 4.72 -11.69 15.34
N SER A 8 3.63 -12.44 15.46
CA SER A 8 3.11 -13.28 14.36
C SER A 8 2.71 -12.42 13.14
N ILE A 9 2.02 -11.30 13.37
CA ILE A 9 1.62 -10.34 12.32
C ILE A 9 2.85 -9.71 11.67
N GLY A 10 3.88 -9.38 12.47
CA GLY A 10 5.12 -8.83 11.97
C GLY A 10 5.86 -9.79 11.03
N ILE A 11 5.92 -11.07 11.39
CA ILE A 11 6.53 -12.12 10.55
C ILE A 11 5.75 -12.28 9.24
N VAL A 12 4.43 -12.43 9.32
CA VAL A 12 3.57 -12.57 8.13
C VAL A 12 3.64 -11.33 7.24
N GLY A 13 3.54 -10.14 7.83
CA GLY A 13 3.63 -8.87 7.11
C GLY A 13 5.00 -8.65 6.46
N GLY A 14 6.08 -9.14 7.10
CA GLY A 14 7.43 -9.13 6.55
C GLY A 14 7.61 -10.06 5.36
N ILE A 15 7.04 -11.26 5.41
CA ILE A 15 7.08 -12.24 4.30
C ILE A 15 6.31 -11.72 3.09
N ILE A 16 5.13 -11.14 3.30
CA ILE A 16 4.28 -10.60 2.22
C ILE A 16 4.85 -9.27 1.69
N GLY A 17 5.67 -8.57 2.47
CA GLY A 17 6.26 -7.28 2.08
C GLY A 17 5.31 -6.08 2.18
N ILE A 18 4.12 -6.25 2.76
CA ILE A 18 3.10 -5.18 2.89
C ILE A 18 3.32 -4.36 4.18
N GLY A 19 4.08 -4.91 5.12
CA GLY A 19 4.28 -4.32 6.45
C GLY A 19 3.22 -4.75 7.46
N GLY A 20 3.62 -4.83 8.74
CA GLY A 20 2.76 -5.35 9.82
C GLY A 20 1.50 -4.51 10.10
N GLY A 21 1.50 -3.21 9.77
CA GLY A 21 0.39 -2.31 10.04
C GLY A 21 -0.91 -2.69 9.33
N PHE A 22 -0.81 -3.24 8.10
CA PHE A 22 -1.97 -3.67 7.32
C PHE A 22 -2.82 -4.74 8.05
N LEU A 23 -2.19 -5.68 8.70
CA LEU A 23 -2.87 -6.75 9.44
C LEU A 23 -3.17 -6.35 10.88
N MET A 24 -2.33 -5.51 11.50
CA MET A 24 -2.45 -5.15 12.91
C MET A 24 -3.73 -4.37 13.20
N THR A 25 -4.06 -3.38 12.37
CA THR A 25 -5.24 -2.53 12.59
C THR A 25 -6.56 -3.31 12.54
N PRO A 26 -6.85 -4.17 11.53
CA PRO A 26 -8.05 -5.01 11.55
C PRO A 26 -8.09 -5.97 12.74
N VAL A 27 -6.97 -6.59 13.09
CA VAL A 27 -6.92 -7.53 14.22
C VAL A 27 -7.25 -6.83 15.54
N LEU A 28 -6.77 -5.60 15.76
CA LEU A 28 -7.12 -4.82 16.96
C LEU A 28 -8.61 -4.48 16.99
N ILE A 29 -9.20 -4.14 15.83
CA ILE A 29 -10.65 -3.89 15.72
C ILE A 29 -11.44 -5.16 16.05
N PHE A 30 -11.05 -6.32 15.53
CA PHE A 30 -11.68 -7.60 15.85
C PHE A 30 -11.55 -7.98 17.34
N LEU A 31 -10.53 -7.52 18.03
CA LEU A 31 -10.37 -7.68 19.49
C LEU A 31 -11.23 -6.69 20.30
N GLY A 32 -12.07 -5.89 19.63
CA GLY A 32 -12.97 -4.94 20.28
C GLY A 32 -12.33 -3.58 20.61
N ILE A 33 -11.14 -3.29 20.09
CA ILE A 33 -10.52 -1.98 20.28
C ILE A 33 -11.16 -0.99 19.30
N PRO A 34 -11.60 0.19 19.77
CA PRO A 34 -12.20 1.20 18.89
C PRO A 34 -11.28 1.54 17.71
N PRO A 35 -11.82 1.69 16.47
CA PRO A 35 -11.04 1.93 15.26
C PRO A 35 -10.04 3.08 15.35
N SER A 36 -10.38 4.18 16.00
CA SER A 36 -9.50 5.34 16.20
C SER A 36 -8.21 4.98 16.97
N TYR A 37 -8.30 4.15 18.01
CA TYR A 37 -7.13 3.68 18.77
C TYR A 37 -6.34 2.62 17.98
N ALA A 38 -7.02 1.73 17.26
CA ALA A 38 -6.39 0.72 16.43
C ALA A 38 -5.55 1.37 15.31
N ILE A 39 -6.05 2.45 14.68
CA ILE A 39 -5.35 3.25 13.67
C ILE A 39 -4.08 3.88 14.23
N ALA A 40 -4.15 4.49 15.41
CA ALA A 40 -3.00 5.12 16.04
C ALA A 40 -1.89 4.10 16.36
N ASN A 41 -2.25 2.93 16.89
CA ASN A 41 -1.31 1.84 17.15
C ASN A 41 -0.73 1.24 15.86
N GLY A 42 -1.56 1.06 14.83
CA GLY A 42 -1.13 0.60 13.50
C GLY A 42 -0.07 1.52 12.89
N SER A 43 -0.27 2.84 12.99
CA SER A 43 0.67 3.84 12.47
C SER A 43 2.06 3.74 13.12
N ASN A 44 2.15 3.48 14.42
CA ASN A 44 3.43 3.28 15.10
C ASN A 44 4.17 2.01 14.62
N ASN A 45 3.44 0.92 14.39
CA ASN A 45 4.02 -0.31 13.84
C ASN A 45 4.55 -0.11 12.41
N ILE A 46 3.88 0.73 11.61
CA ILE A 46 4.32 1.06 10.26
C ILE A 46 5.64 1.82 10.28
N LEU A 47 5.82 2.77 11.20
CA LEU A 47 7.08 3.48 11.35
C LEU A 47 8.24 2.51 11.58
N ALA A 48 8.11 1.58 12.53
CA ALA A 48 9.14 0.60 12.83
C ALA A 48 9.44 -0.32 11.62
N SER A 49 8.40 -0.84 10.98
CA SER A 49 8.56 -1.73 9.82
C SER A 49 9.11 -1.02 8.59
N SER A 50 8.74 0.24 8.35
CA SER A 50 9.22 1.03 7.21
C SER A 50 10.71 1.39 7.35
N VAL A 51 11.17 1.73 8.55
CA VAL A 51 12.60 1.97 8.82
C VAL A 51 13.41 0.70 8.55
N SER A 52 12.96 -0.44 9.09
CA SER A 52 13.64 -1.72 8.89
C SER A 52 13.66 -2.13 7.41
N GLY A 53 12.54 -1.99 6.70
CA GLY A 53 12.43 -2.28 5.27
C GLY A 53 13.31 -1.38 4.41
N THR A 54 13.36 -0.09 4.71
CA THR A 54 14.20 0.88 4.00
C THR A 54 15.67 0.58 4.18
N LEU A 55 16.12 0.27 5.40
CA LEU A 55 17.50 -0.11 5.68
C LEU A 55 17.90 -1.37 4.90
N ASN A 56 17.06 -2.40 4.88
CA ASN A 56 17.32 -3.61 4.13
C ASN A 56 17.45 -3.35 2.61
N SER A 57 16.54 -2.55 2.04
CA SER A 57 16.59 -2.18 0.62
C SER A 57 17.79 -1.28 0.29
N TRP A 58 18.21 -0.45 1.24
CA TRP A 58 19.42 0.36 1.10
C TRP A 58 20.67 -0.51 1.01
N TYR A 59 20.82 -1.48 1.91
CA TYR A 59 21.95 -2.43 1.88
C TYR A 59 21.99 -3.25 0.58
N LYS A 60 20.84 -3.62 0.06
CA LYS A 60 20.74 -4.35 -1.22
C LYS A 60 20.92 -3.48 -2.46
N LYS A 61 21.05 -2.17 -2.31
CA LYS A 61 21.13 -1.19 -3.42
C LYS A 61 19.93 -1.26 -4.40
N GLU A 62 18.78 -1.69 -3.92
CA GLU A 62 17.54 -1.80 -4.70
C GLU A 62 16.68 -0.53 -4.63
N LEU A 63 17.09 0.44 -3.81
CA LEU A 63 16.31 1.63 -3.51
C LEU A 63 16.47 2.69 -4.61
N ASP A 64 15.38 3.04 -5.28
CA ASP A 64 15.33 4.16 -6.22
C ASP A 64 14.89 5.44 -5.52
N LEU A 65 15.88 6.24 -5.11
CA LEU A 65 15.64 7.48 -4.36
C LEU A 65 14.81 8.49 -5.15
N LYS A 66 14.95 8.55 -6.49
CA LYS A 66 14.16 9.48 -7.31
C LYS A 66 12.68 9.13 -7.30
N MET A 67 12.37 7.84 -7.45
CA MET A 67 10.99 7.36 -7.41
C MET A 67 10.39 7.55 -6.02
N GLY A 68 11.15 7.20 -4.97
CA GLY A 68 10.75 7.42 -3.58
C GLY A 68 10.43 8.89 -3.28
N TYR A 69 11.23 9.82 -3.80
CA TYR A 69 11.02 11.27 -3.60
C TYR A 69 9.69 11.75 -4.18
N PHE A 70 9.32 11.33 -5.40
CA PHE A 70 8.04 11.71 -6.00
C PHE A 70 6.84 11.11 -5.27
N ILE A 71 6.96 9.86 -4.80
CA ILE A 71 5.94 9.22 -3.98
C ILE A 71 5.80 9.94 -2.64
N LEU A 72 6.91 10.35 -2.01
CA LEU A 72 6.90 11.09 -0.75
C LEU A 72 6.20 12.43 -0.86
N ILE A 73 6.44 13.18 -1.95
CA ILE A 73 5.73 14.45 -2.20
C ILE A 73 4.23 14.20 -2.26
N GLY A 74 3.80 13.22 -3.06
CA GLY A 74 2.38 12.86 -3.14
C GLY A 74 1.82 12.44 -1.79
N ALA A 75 2.51 11.56 -1.07
CA ALA A 75 2.10 11.07 0.24
C ALA A 75 2.00 12.19 1.28
N PHE A 76 2.90 13.16 1.28
CA PHE A 76 2.86 14.29 2.20
C PHE A 76 1.55 15.09 2.07
N PHE A 77 1.19 15.46 0.83
CA PHE A 77 -0.09 16.13 0.58
C PHE A 77 -1.29 15.22 0.87
N GLY A 78 -1.18 13.92 0.54
CA GLY A 78 -2.21 12.93 0.81
C GLY A 78 -2.49 12.75 2.30
N VAL A 79 -1.44 12.59 3.11
CA VAL A 79 -1.56 12.44 4.57
C VAL A 79 -2.13 13.72 5.20
N THR A 80 -1.67 14.89 4.77
CA THR A 80 -2.20 16.17 5.26
C THR A 80 -3.69 16.30 4.99
N PHE A 81 -4.11 16.00 3.76
CA PHE A 81 -5.53 16.00 3.38
C PHE A 81 -6.33 14.93 4.14
N GLY A 82 -5.82 13.69 4.21
CA GLY A 82 -6.45 12.58 4.92
C GLY A 82 -6.63 12.87 6.42
N THR A 83 -5.63 13.47 7.06
CA THR A 83 -5.70 13.87 8.47
C THR A 83 -6.74 14.98 8.69
N PHE A 84 -6.88 15.90 7.75
CA PHE A 84 -7.92 16.92 7.80
C PHE A 84 -9.31 16.30 7.72
N VAL A 85 -9.53 15.38 6.79
CA VAL A 85 -10.79 14.63 6.66
C VAL A 85 -11.05 13.81 7.93
N PHE A 86 -10.06 13.11 8.46
CA PHE A 86 -10.17 12.32 9.70
C PHE A 86 -10.60 13.16 10.89
N LYS A 87 -10.06 14.38 11.04
CA LYS A 87 -10.48 15.32 12.10
C LYS A 87 -11.95 15.74 11.95
N ILE A 88 -12.43 15.93 10.72
CA ILE A 88 -13.84 16.26 10.49
C ILE A 88 -14.72 15.09 10.91
N LEU A 89 -14.36 13.85 10.53
CA LEU A 89 -15.11 12.65 10.89
C LEU A 89 -15.21 12.45 12.41
N ILE A 90 -14.12 12.74 13.15
CA ILE A 90 -14.14 12.72 14.61
C ILE A 90 -15.14 13.75 15.16
N ARG A 91 -15.16 14.97 14.63
CA ARG A 91 -16.07 16.03 15.10
C ARG A 91 -17.54 15.68 14.86
N VAL A 92 -17.83 15.00 13.78
CA VAL A 92 -19.19 14.53 13.45
C VAL A 92 -19.57 13.27 14.24
N GLY A 93 -18.59 12.56 14.82
CA GLY A 93 -18.82 11.37 15.63
C GLY A 93 -19.06 10.09 14.84
N ILE A 94 -18.78 10.08 13.53
CA ILE A 94 -19.00 8.93 12.62
C ILE A 94 -17.68 8.29 12.14
N VAL A 95 -16.58 8.56 12.84
CA VAL A 95 -15.26 8.06 12.41
C VAL A 95 -15.17 6.55 12.44
N ASP A 96 -15.75 5.91 13.44
CA ASP A 96 -15.64 4.47 13.64
C ASP A 96 -16.44 3.70 12.57
N GLU A 97 -17.63 4.18 12.23
CA GLU A 97 -18.47 3.59 11.19
C GLU A 97 -17.81 3.71 9.80
N ILE A 98 -17.35 4.92 9.45
CA ILE A 98 -16.72 5.15 8.15
C ILE A 98 -15.43 4.35 8.04
N THR A 99 -14.63 4.30 9.09
CA THR A 99 -13.40 3.51 9.10
C THR A 99 -13.68 2.03 8.93
N ALA A 100 -14.69 1.48 9.61
CA ALA A 100 -15.10 0.08 9.45
C ALA A 100 -15.55 -0.24 8.02
N VAL A 101 -16.36 0.63 7.42
CA VAL A 101 -16.81 0.48 6.02
C VAL A 101 -15.64 0.55 5.05
N LEU A 102 -14.73 1.51 5.22
CA LEU A 102 -13.53 1.64 4.39
C LEU A 102 -12.64 0.40 4.50
N PHE A 103 -12.43 -0.14 5.72
CA PHE A 103 -11.69 -1.39 5.91
C PHE A 103 -12.36 -2.56 5.20
N PHE A 104 -13.68 -2.70 5.33
CA PHE A 104 -14.42 -3.77 4.69
C PHE A 104 -14.28 -3.71 3.16
N LEU A 105 -14.51 -2.54 2.56
CA LEU A 105 -14.37 -2.34 1.13
C LEU A 105 -12.95 -2.63 0.65
N LEU A 106 -11.96 -2.18 1.39
CA LEU A 106 -10.56 -2.34 1.06
C LEU A 106 -10.14 -3.81 1.13
N LEU A 107 -10.41 -4.49 2.25
CA LEU A 107 -10.08 -5.90 2.42
C LEU A 107 -10.79 -6.78 1.40
N THR A 108 -12.07 -6.51 1.12
CA THR A 108 -12.85 -7.25 0.11
C THR A 108 -12.27 -7.04 -1.28
N SER A 109 -11.97 -5.78 -1.66
CA SER A 109 -11.38 -5.47 -2.97
C SER A 109 -10.04 -6.18 -3.17
N PHE A 110 -9.14 -6.12 -2.18
CA PHE A 110 -7.86 -6.82 -2.25
C PHE A 110 -8.00 -8.34 -2.21
N GLY A 111 -8.90 -8.86 -1.38
CA GLY A 111 -9.18 -10.29 -1.33
C GLY A 111 -9.65 -10.82 -2.68
N VAL A 112 -10.59 -10.13 -3.31
CA VAL A 112 -11.08 -10.50 -4.65
C VAL A 112 -9.98 -10.40 -5.70
N LEU A 113 -9.17 -9.34 -5.71
CA LEU A 113 -8.06 -9.20 -6.64
C LEU A 113 -7.04 -10.34 -6.50
N MET A 114 -6.62 -10.65 -5.28
CA MET A 114 -5.67 -11.75 -5.03
C MET A 114 -6.24 -13.12 -5.40
N LEU A 115 -7.51 -13.37 -5.10
CA LEU A 115 -8.18 -14.62 -5.48
C LEU A 115 -8.26 -14.77 -6.99
N THR A 116 -8.66 -13.72 -7.71
CA THR A 116 -8.75 -13.78 -9.17
C THR A 116 -7.39 -13.99 -9.83
N GLU A 117 -6.33 -13.37 -9.32
CA GLU A 117 -4.97 -13.60 -9.81
C GLU A 117 -4.50 -15.02 -9.55
N SER A 118 -4.67 -15.52 -8.34
CA SER A 118 -4.30 -16.90 -7.97
C SER A 118 -5.04 -17.93 -8.83
N ILE A 119 -6.33 -17.74 -9.06
CA ILE A 119 -7.13 -18.64 -9.90
C ILE A 119 -6.62 -18.62 -11.35
N ILE A 120 -6.39 -17.43 -11.90
CA ILE A 120 -5.88 -17.26 -13.26
C ILE A 120 -4.48 -17.90 -13.40
N GLU A 121 -3.62 -17.74 -12.41
CA GLU A 121 -2.28 -18.33 -12.44
C GLU A 121 -2.33 -19.86 -12.39
N ILE A 122 -3.13 -20.45 -11.50
CA ILE A 122 -3.35 -21.90 -11.40
C ILE A 122 -3.89 -22.45 -12.72
N TYR A 123 -4.90 -21.78 -13.30
CA TYR A 123 -5.49 -22.19 -14.57
C TYR A 123 -4.49 -22.15 -15.72
N ASN A 124 -3.70 -21.10 -15.82
CA ASN A 124 -2.66 -20.96 -16.85
C ASN A 124 -1.54 -22.00 -16.69
N ARG A 125 -1.17 -22.33 -15.46
CA ARG A 125 -0.16 -23.33 -15.13
C ARG A 125 -0.62 -24.73 -15.50
N LYS A 126 -1.88 -25.06 -15.24
CA LYS A 126 -2.50 -26.36 -15.57
C LYS A 126 -2.59 -26.59 -17.09
N ASN A 127 -2.83 -25.54 -17.86
CA ASN A 127 -2.98 -25.60 -19.31
C ASN A 127 -1.66 -25.50 -20.09
N LYS A 128 -0.48 -25.60 -19.44
CA LYS A 128 0.86 -25.46 -20.08
C LYS A 128 0.99 -24.26 -21.02
N LYS A 129 0.09 -23.30 -20.95
CA LYS A 129 0.28 -22.01 -21.61
C LYS A 129 1.31 -21.24 -20.80
N ILE A 130 2.60 -21.53 -21.07
CA ILE A 130 3.67 -20.57 -20.78
C ILE A 130 3.38 -19.37 -21.67
N THR A 131 2.38 -18.63 -21.33
CA THR A 131 2.26 -17.27 -21.81
C THR A 131 3.34 -16.52 -21.06
N LEU A 132 4.54 -16.48 -21.65
CA LEU A 132 5.36 -15.28 -21.55
C LEU A 132 4.39 -14.17 -21.93
N LYS A 133 3.73 -13.59 -20.91
CA LYS A 133 2.80 -12.50 -21.06
C LYS A 133 3.64 -11.31 -21.53
N LYS A 134 3.94 -11.31 -22.85
CA LYS A 134 4.35 -10.11 -23.58
C LYS A 134 3.18 -9.14 -23.41
N ARG A 135 3.15 -8.48 -22.27
CA ARG A 135 2.17 -7.46 -21.97
C ARG A 135 2.62 -6.15 -22.62
N ASN A 136 2.69 -6.18 -23.97
CA ASN A 136 2.68 -4.97 -24.77
C ASN A 136 1.26 -4.37 -24.70
N LYS A 137 0.82 -4.00 -23.53
CA LYS A 137 -0.27 -3.04 -23.42
C LYS A 137 0.40 -1.67 -23.44
N HIS A 138 0.22 -0.94 -24.56
CA HIS A 138 0.41 0.50 -24.58
C HIS A 138 -0.34 1.07 -23.39
N SER A 139 0.38 1.31 -22.30
CA SER A 139 -0.20 1.96 -21.13
C SER A 139 -0.42 3.42 -21.51
N TRP A 140 -1.59 3.95 -21.25
CA TRP A 140 -1.93 5.38 -21.40
C TRP A 140 -0.88 6.32 -20.79
N ILE A 141 -0.09 5.80 -19.87
CA ILE A 141 0.95 6.49 -19.11
C ILE A 141 2.13 6.93 -20.00
N HIS A 142 2.39 6.22 -21.13
CA HIS A 142 3.45 6.62 -22.06
C HIS A 142 3.16 7.91 -22.82
N GLY A 143 1.92 8.41 -22.83
CA GLY A 143 1.52 9.69 -23.41
C GLY A 143 1.66 10.89 -22.49
N LEU A 144 1.92 10.72 -21.19
CA LEU A 144 1.98 11.81 -20.23
C LEU A 144 3.28 12.61 -20.32
N PRO A 145 3.22 13.95 -20.16
CA PRO A 145 4.40 14.81 -20.10
C PRO A 145 5.26 14.55 -18.85
N PHE A 146 6.45 15.18 -18.80
CA PHE A 146 7.41 15.09 -17.68
C PHE A 146 7.99 13.69 -17.44
N LYS A 147 8.53 13.07 -18.48
CA LYS A 147 9.21 11.78 -18.40
C LYS A 147 10.56 11.92 -17.73
N VAL A 148 10.83 11.12 -16.71
CA VAL A 148 12.11 11.06 -15.99
C VAL A 148 12.67 9.65 -16.04
N ARG A 149 13.97 9.55 -16.26
CA ARG A 149 14.70 8.29 -16.22
C ARG A 149 15.03 7.95 -14.76
N MET A 150 14.57 6.80 -14.30
CA MET A 150 14.84 6.25 -12.96
C MET A 150 15.97 5.23 -13.09
N PRO A 151 17.19 5.54 -12.58
CA PRO A 151 18.37 4.76 -12.89
C PRO A 151 18.36 3.37 -12.28
N THR A 152 17.84 3.21 -11.06
CA THR A 152 17.82 1.94 -10.34
C THR A 152 16.72 1.02 -10.85
N SER A 153 15.52 1.53 -11.03
CA SER A 153 14.37 0.77 -11.54
C SER A 153 14.40 0.57 -13.07
N ARG A 154 15.34 1.20 -13.79
CA ARG A 154 15.45 1.20 -15.25
C ARG A 154 14.14 1.56 -15.97
N LEU A 155 13.27 2.30 -15.31
CA LEU A 155 11.99 2.74 -15.83
C LEU A 155 12.11 4.14 -16.44
N TYR A 156 11.42 4.34 -17.55
CA TYR A 156 11.25 5.64 -18.19
C TYR A 156 9.77 5.99 -18.14
N THR A 157 9.36 6.66 -17.08
CA THR A 157 7.95 6.95 -16.83
C THR A 157 7.72 8.41 -16.45
N SER A 158 6.47 8.86 -16.53
CA SER A 158 6.08 10.19 -16.07
C SER A 158 6.14 10.29 -14.55
N ILE A 159 6.36 11.51 -14.04
CA ILE A 159 6.33 11.83 -12.59
C ILE A 159 4.90 11.79 -12.03
N ILE A 160 3.91 12.01 -12.88
CA ILE A 160 2.50 12.17 -12.47
C ILE A 160 1.95 10.92 -11.76
N PRO A 161 2.10 9.68 -12.31
CA PRO A 161 1.58 8.49 -11.64
C PRO A 161 2.17 8.23 -10.25
N PRO A 162 3.50 8.30 -10.01
CA PRO A 162 4.05 8.14 -8.66
C PRO A 162 3.50 9.16 -7.65
N ILE A 163 3.35 10.42 -8.03
CA ILE A 163 2.78 11.46 -7.16
C ILE A 163 1.30 11.16 -6.87
N PHE A 164 0.53 10.81 -7.89
CA PHE A 164 -0.90 10.52 -7.73
C PHE A 164 -1.15 9.30 -6.84
N PHE A 165 -0.42 8.21 -7.07
CA PHE A 165 -0.54 7.03 -6.20
C PHE A 165 0.03 7.27 -4.81
N GLY A 166 1.09 8.08 -4.68
CA GLY A 166 1.57 8.55 -3.40
C GLY A 166 0.51 9.32 -2.63
N PHE A 167 -0.20 10.25 -3.29
CA PHE A 167 -1.30 11.01 -2.70
C PHE A 167 -2.44 10.09 -2.23
N LEU A 168 -2.92 9.20 -3.09
CA LEU A 168 -3.96 8.24 -2.71
C LEU A 168 -3.54 7.35 -1.53
N ALA A 169 -2.31 6.81 -1.59
CA ALA A 169 -1.76 6.00 -0.53
C ALA A 169 -1.65 6.78 0.79
N GLY A 170 -1.28 8.07 0.73
CA GLY A 170 -1.22 8.95 1.89
C GLY A 170 -2.59 9.19 2.52
N VAL A 171 -3.62 9.49 1.71
CA VAL A 171 -5.00 9.67 2.20
C VAL A 171 -5.50 8.41 2.90
N VAL A 172 -5.37 7.27 2.24
CA VAL A 172 -5.83 5.98 2.78
C VAL A 172 -5.04 5.61 4.04
N SER A 173 -3.74 5.85 4.06
CA SER A 173 -2.89 5.63 5.23
C SER A 173 -3.31 6.47 6.43
N ALA A 174 -3.68 7.74 6.22
CA ALA A 174 -4.14 8.62 7.29
C ALA A 174 -5.52 8.22 7.84
N LEU A 175 -6.42 7.71 6.99
CA LEU A 175 -7.76 7.31 7.39
C LEU A 175 -7.81 5.93 8.06
N LEU A 176 -6.96 5.01 7.64
CA LEU A 176 -7.01 3.61 8.05
C LEU A 176 -5.82 3.16 8.91
N GLY A 177 -4.74 3.94 8.97
CA GLY A 177 -3.55 3.60 9.74
C GLY A 177 -2.81 2.34 9.27
N ILE A 178 -2.98 1.94 8.00
CA ILE A 178 -2.40 0.70 7.45
C ILE A 178 -1.10 0.92 6.66
N GLY A 179 -0.68 2.16 6.46
CA GLY A 179 0.44 2.49 5.57
C GLY A 179 0.08 2.40 4.08
N GLY A 180 0.80 3.14 3.26
CA GLY A 180 0.51 3.22 1.83
C GLY A 180 1.04 2.06 0.99
N ALA A 181 1.90 1.20 1.55
CA ALA A 181 2.63 0.18 0.81
C ALA A 181 1.70 -0.80 0.08
N PHE A 182 0.62 -1.23 0.73
CA PHE A 182 -0.33 -2.17 0.16
C PHE A 182 -1.01 -1.65 -1.12
N LEU A 183 -1.20 -0.34 -1.25
CA LEU A 183 -1.77 0.30 -2.43
C LEU A 183 -0.69 0.59 -3.48
N LEU A 184 0.51 0.99 -3.02
CA LEU A 184 1.63 1.30 -3.91
C LEU A 184 2.15 0.08 -4.64
N ILE A 185 2.21 -1.10 -3.99
CA ILE A 185 2.74 -2.33 -4.62
C ILE A 185 1.94 -2.71 -5.87
N PRO A 186 0.60 -2.92 -5.82
CA PRO A 186 -0.15 -3.21 -7.04
C PRO A 186 -0.14 -2.06 -8.04
N ALA A 187 -0.20 -0.80 -7.58
CA ALA A 187 -0.13 0.35 -8.48
C ALA A 187 1.16 0.37 -9.30
N MET A 188 2.30 0.07 -8.67
CA MET A 188 3.60 -0.01 -9.33
C MET A 188 3.66 -1.16 -10.33
N ILE A 189 3.13 -2.31 -9.97
CA ILE A 189 3.18 -3.51 -10.82
C ILE A 189 2.23 -3.38 -12.03
N TYR A 190 1.03 -2.82 -11.83
CA TYR A 190 0.00 -2.81 -12.88
C TYR A 190 -0.01 -1.55 -13.74
N VAL A 191 0.43 -0.42 -13.17
CA VAL A 191 0.30 0.89 -13.79
C VAL A 191 1.62 1.42 -14.35
N ILE A 192 2.72 1.20 -13.65
CA ILE A 192 4.01 1.82 -13.99
C ILE A 192 4.92 0.88 -14.79
N ARG A 193 4.71 -0.42 -14.74
CA ARG A 193 5.52 -1.45 -15.43
C ARG A 193 5.18 -1.64 -16.91
#